data_7c4c437a4cd849dda1859f3726568182
#
_entry.id   7c4c437a4cd849dda1859f3726568182
#
_cell.length_a   1.000
_cell.length_b   1.000
_cell.length_c   1.000
_cell.angle_alpha   90.00
_cell.angle_beta   90.00
_cell.angle_gamma   90.00
#
_symmetry.space_group_name_H-M   'P 1'
#
loop_
_entity.id
_entity.type
_entity.pdbx_description
1 polymer ?
#
loop_
_entity_poly.entity_id
_entity_poly.type
_entity_poly.pdbx_seq_one_letter_code
_entity_poly.pdbx_strand_id
1 'polypeptide(L)'
;ITAASVHSPQSANIAMVAQKYGVKCISAVGGTKPEKLDILPQMRLTKHYGCEIRIVAGHGMTAVIHARMKDIAKETGYMPIEMGELLKTNPKEVFEATAEQVQNIPDELDNLIIPTGVAIQTAGILIGLKRYNKKVNRIVCVCVGPTREKKLAGYFKDVYEDDIKNY
;
A
#
# COMPACT_ATOMS: atom_id res chain seq x y z
N ILE A 1 -5.46 11.42 9.37
CA ILE A 1 -4.96 12.08 8.15
C ILE A 1 -3.95 11.19 7.46
N THR A 2 -3.92 11.21 6.13
CA THR A 2 -2.92 10.49 5.32
C THR A 2 -2.30 11.38 4.25
N ALA A 3 -1.17 10.94 3.69
CA ALA A 3 -0.49 11.56 2.56
C ALA A 3 -0.24 10.52 1.46
N ALA A 4 -0.64 10.81 0.24
CA ALA A 4 -0.46 9.90 -0.88
C ALA A 4 -0.39 10.64 -2.23
N SER A 5 0.13 9.96 -3.24
CA SER A 5 -0.05 10.39 -4.63
C SER A 5 -1.53 10.38 -5.01
N VAL A 6 -1.95 11.30 -5.86
CA VAL A 6 -3.33 11.36 -6.38
C VAL A 6 -3.78 10.10 -7.13
N HIS A 7 -2.85 9.26 -7.53
CA HIS A 7 -3.11 7.99 -8.19
C HIS A 7 -3.07 6.79 -7.22
N SER A 8 -2.68 7.02 -5.95
CA SER A 8 -2.59 5.95 -4.96
C SER A 8 -3.98 5.55 -4.44
N PRO A 9 -4.28 4.27 -4.31
CA PRO A 9 -5.51 3.81 -3.68
C PRO A 9 -5.54 4.07 -2.17
N GLN A 10 -4.42 4.42 -1.55
CA GLN A 10 -4.31 4.63 -0.09
C GLN A 10 -5.33 5.65 0.43
N SER A 11 -5.48 6.80 -0.25
CA SER A 11 -6.42 7.83 0.18
C SER A 11 -7.87 7.34 0.17
N ALA A 12 -8.27 6.63 -0.89
CA ALA A 12 -9.61 6.07 -1.01
C ALA A 12 -9.87 4.95 0.02
N ASN A 13 -8.89 4.07 0.24
CA ASN A 13 -9.00 3.00 1.24
C ASN A 13 -9.14 3.56 2.66
N ILE A 14 -8.32 4.55 3.03
CA ILE A 14 -8.41 5.19 4.33
C ILE A 14 -9.73 5.95 4.49
N ALA A 15 -10.20 6.63 3.44
CA ALA A 15 -11.49 7.32 3.44
C ALA A 15 -12.65 6.35 3.65
N MET A 16 -12.64 5.20 2.98
CA MET A 16 -13.64 4.15 3.14
C MET A 16 -13.67 3.61 4.59
N VAL A 17 -12.51 3.34 5.15
CA VAL A 17 -12.40 2.88 6.55
C VAL A 17 -12.89 3.96 7.51
N ALA A 18 -12.48 5.22 7.31
CA ALA A 18 -12.94 6.36 8.13
C ALA A 18 -14.46 6.51 8.09
N GLN A 19 -15.08 6.40 6.92
CA GLN A 19 -16.54 6.43 6.78
C GLN A 19 -17.21 5.29 7.54
N LYS A 20 -16.68 4.07 7.41
CA LYS A 20 -17.20 2.88 8.12
C LYS A 20 -17.22 3.06 9.62
N TYR A 21 -16.22 3.73 10.18
CA TYR A 21 -16.11 3.96 11.62
C TYR A 21 -16.63 5.33 12.08
N GLY A 22 -17.22 6.12 11.19
CA GLY A 22 -17.79 7.43 11.52
C GLY A 22 -16.75 8.48 11.94
N VAL A 23 -15.50 8.34 11.51
CA VAL A 23 -14.42 9.28 11.85
C VAL A 23 -14.06 10.20 10.68
N LYS A 24 -13.66 11.43 11.00
CA LYS A 24 -13.25 12.41 9.99
C LYS A 24 -11.90 12.02 9.39
N CYS A 25 -11.74 12.29 8.09
CA CYS A 25 -10.54 11.95 7.34
C CYS A 25 -10.06 13.13 6.50
N ILE A 26 -8.75 13.35 6.46
CA ILE A 26 -8.08 14.31 5.57
C ILE A 26 -7.04 13.56 4.74
N SER A 27 -7.03 13.81 3.43
CA SER A 27 -6.00 13.32 2.51
C SER A 27 -5.17 14.49 1.98
N ALA A 28 -3.89 14.54 2.35
CA ALA A 28 -2.92 15.49 1.81
C ALA A 28 -2.36 14.95 0.49
N VAL A 29 -2.46 15.72 -0.58
CA VAL A 29 -2.01 15.33 -1.92
C VAL A 29 -1.18 16.44 -2.56
N GLY A 30 -0.40 16.12 -3.59
CA GLY A 30 0.35 17.11 -4.36
C GLY A 30 0.43 16.75 -5.85
N GLY A 31 0.97 17.65 -6.66
CA GLY A 31 1.15 17.42 -8.09
C GLY A 31 -0.16 17.46 -8.90
N THR A 32 -1.18 18.11 -8.38
CA THR A 32 -2.48 18.26 -9.04
C THR A 32 -3.05 19.67 -8.79
N LYS A 33 -4.13 19.97 -9.47
CA LYS A 33 -4.92 21.18 -9.30
C LYS A 33 -6.35 20.86 -8.88
N PRO A 34 -7.09 21.77 -8.22
CA PRO A 34 -8.45 21.50 -7.75
C PRO A 34 -9.39 20.99 -8.83
N GLU A 35 -9.35 21.56 -10.03
CA GLU A 35 -10.19 21.21 -11.16
C GLU A 35 -9.94 19.81 -11.72
N LYS A 36 -8.80 19.20 -11.38
CA LYS A 36 -8.46 17.84 -11.80
C LYS A 36 -8.87 16.76 -10.81
N LEU A 37 -9.25 17.13 -9.59
CA LEU A 37 -9.61 16.13 -8.57
C LEU A 37 -10.80 15.26 -8.98
N ASP A 38 -11.77 15.84 -9.71
CA ASP A 38 -13.00 15.15 -10.09
C ASP A 38 -12.86 14.22 -11.31
N ILE A 39 -11.74 14.32 -12.03
CA ILE A 39 -11.42 13.41 -13.13
C ILE A 39 -10.47 12.28 -12.73
N LEU A 40 -9.83 12.38 -11.57
CA LEU A 40 -8.91 11.37 -11.05
C LEU A 40 -9.68 10.29 -10.28
N PRO A 41 -9.70 9.02 -10.72
CA PRO A 41 -10.54 7.98 -10.13
C PRO A 41 -10.36 7.82 -8.62
N GLN A 42 -9.11 7.80 -8.14
CA GLN A 42 -8.82 7.65 -6.71
C GLN A 42 -9.30 8.85 -5.88
N MET A 43 -9.21 10.05 -6.43
CA MET A 43 -9.68 11.27 -5.76
C MET A 43 -11.21 11.34 -5.73
N ARG A 44 -11.89 10.88 -6.79
CA ARG A 44 -13.34 10.74 -6.79
C ARG A 44 -13.83 9.79 -5.70
N LEU A 45 -13.19 8.61 -5.57
CA LEU A 45 -13.50 7.65 -4.50
C LEU A 45 -13.22 8.25 -3.13
N THR A 46 -12.10 8.94 -2.95
CA THR A 46 -11.75 9.61 -1.70
C THR A 46 -12.82 10.62 -1.28
N LYS A 47 -13.32 11.43 -2.23
CA LYS A 47 -14.43 12.37 -1.98
C LYS A 47 -15.74 11.65 -1.70
N HIS A 48 -16.04 10.59 -2.45
CA HIS A 48 -17.26 9.79 -2.28
C HIS A 48 -17.39 9.24 -0.85
N TYR A 49 -16.29 8.83 -0.27
CA TYR A 49 -16.25 8.36 1.13
C TYR A 49 -16.14 9.49 2.17
N GLY A 50 -16.35 10.74 1.76
CA GLY A 50 -16.44 11.89 2.68
C GLY A 50 -15.10 12.38 3.23
N CYS A 51 -13.97 12.01 2.63
CA CYS A 51 -12.67 12.51 3.03
C CYS A 51 -12.40 13.90 2.46
N GLU A 52 -11.91 14.81 3.29
CA GLU A 52 -11.41 16.12 2.86
C GLU A 52 -10.10 15.95 2.11
N ILE A 53 -9.99 16.52 0.90
CA ILE A 53 -8.75 16.50 0.12
C ILE A 53 -8.08 17.86 0.21
N ARG A 54 -6.84 17.91 0.70
CA ARG A 54 -6.00 19.11 0.73
C ARG A 54 -4.85 19.00 -0.23
N ILE A 55 -4.79 19.89 -1.22
CA ILE A 55 -3.63 20.04 -2.11
C ILE A 55 -2.56 20.84 -1.38
N VAL A 56 -1.46 20.18 -1.01
CA VAL A 56 -0.43 20.75 -0.12
C VAL A 56 0.88 21.10 -0.84
N ALA A 57 1.01 20.71 -2.10
CA ALA A 57 2.19 20.99 -2.91
C ALA A 57 1.85 21.07 -4.40
N GLY A 58 2.50 21.94 -5.12
CA GLY A 58 2.37 22.06 -6.59
C GLY A 58 2.99 20.89 -7.37
N HIS A 59 3.78 20.05 -6.70
CA HIS A 59 4.43 18.87 -7.28
C HIS A 59 4.13 17.61 -6.43
N GLY A 60 4.35 16.44 -7.03
CA GLY A 60 4.06 15.15 -6.40
C GLY A 60 5.20 14.56 -5.55
N MET A 61 6.15 15.36 -5.06
CA MET A 61 7.25 14.85 -4.23
C MET A 61 6.74 14.33 -2.88
N THR A 62 6.83 13.03 -2.70
CA THR A 62 6.32 12.33 -1.52
C THR A 62 6.81 12.92 -0.20
N ALA A 63 8.10 13.22 -0.09
CA ALA A 63 8.68 13.79 1.13
C ALA A 63 8.03 15.14 1.54
N VAL A 64 7.74 16.00 0.56
CA VAL A 64 7.09 17.30 0.81
C VAL A 64 5.64 17.11 1.23
N ILE A 65 4.90 16.24 0.54
CA ILE A 65 3.50 15.94 0.88
C ILE A 65 3.40 15.37 2.29
N HIS A 66 4.30 14.45 2.67
CA HIS A 66 4.35 13.89 4.02
C HIS A 66 4.71 14.92 5.09
N ALA A 67 5.66 15.82 4.81
CA ALA A 67 5.98 16.92 5.74
C ALA A 67 4.75 17.81 5.98
N ARG A 68 4.04 18.19 4.93
CA ARG A 68 2.82 19.01 5.03
C ARG A 68 1.68 18.27 5.73
N MET A 69 1.55 16.96 5.51
CA MET A 69 0.58 16.14 6.28
C MET A 69 0.86 16.22 7.78
N LYS A 70 2.13 16.15 8.20
CA LYS A 70 2.51 16.26 9.62
C LYS A 70 2.18 17.64 10.21
N ASP A 71 2.34 18.71 9.43
CA ASP A 71 1.94 20.04 9.85
C ASP A 71 0.42 20.11 10.08
N ILE A 72 -0.38 19.61 9.14
CA ILE A 72 -1.84 19.55 9.26
C ILE A 72 -2.25 18.64 10.45
N ALA A 73 -1.56 17.53 10.67
CA ALA A 73 -1.83 16.65 11.80
C ALA A 73 -1.66 17.38 13.15
N LYS A 74 -0.61 18.21 13.27
CA LYS A 74 -0.40 19.05 14.47
C LYS A 74 -1.47 20.12 14.63
N GLU A 75 -1.90 20.76 13.55
CA GLU A 75 -2.94 21.80 13.57
C GLU A 75 -4.32 21.24 13.95
N THR A 76 -4.65 20.04 13.45
CA THR A 76 -5.97 19.45 13.59
C THR A 76 -6.11 18.47 14.78
N GLY A 77 -4.99 18.00 15.32
CA GLY A 77 -4.95 16.90 16.29
C GLY A 77 -5.27 15.53 15.67
N TYR A 78 -5.33 15.42 14.35
CA TYR A 78 -5.62 14.15 13.67
C TYR A 78 -4.41 13.23 13.68
N MET A 79 -4.65 11.95 13.94
CA MET A 79 -3.61 10.92 13.89
C MET A 79 -3.10 10.74 12.45
N PRO A 80 -1.78 10.90 12.21
CA PRO A 80 -1.20 10.65 10.90
C PRO A 80 -1.10 9.15 10.61
N ILE A 81 -1.53 8.75 9.41
CA ILE A 81 -1.34 7.39 8.87
C ILE A 81 -0.33 7.50 7.75
N GLU A 82 0.91 7.17 8.04
CA GLU A 82 2.00 7.24 7.08
C GLU A 82 2.03 6.00 6.18
N MET A 83 2.45 6.20 4.92
CA MET A 83 2.67 5.09 4.01
C MET A 83 3.80 4.19 4.53
N GLY A 84 3.49 2.90 4.69
CA GLY A 84 4.47 1.92 5.18
C GLY A 84 4.73 1.97 6.68
N GLU A 85 3.99 2.76 7.45
CA GLU A 85 4.14 2.79 8.91
C GLU A 85 3.81 1.42 9.52
N LEU A 86 2.71 0.81 9.08
CA LEU A 86 2.33 -0.52 9.53
C LEU A 86 3.40 -1.58 9.20
N LEU A 87 4.10 -1.41 8.07
CA LEU A 87 5.20 -2.30 7.71
C LEU A 87 6.40 -2.19 8.67
N LYS A 88 6.59 -1.04 9.32
CA LYS A 88 7.65 -0.84 10.33
C LYS A 88 7.24 -1.34 11.71
N THR A 89 5.98 -1.07 12.07
CA THR A 89 5.45 -1.37 13.41
C THR A 89 4.90 -2.78 13.54
N ASN A 90 4.29 -3.29 12.47
CA ASN A 90 3.70 -4.63 12.43
C ASN A 90 3.79 -5.27 11.03
N PRO A 91 5.01 -5.58 10.56
CA PRO A 91 5.22 -6.12 9.20
C PRO A 91 4.50 -7.44 8.98
N LYS A 92 4.37 -8.27 10.02
CA LYS A 92 3.69 -9.55 9.93
C LYS A 92 2.24 -9.40 9.51
N GLU A 93 1.46 -8.51 10.11
CA GLU A 93 0.05 -8.28 9.72
C GLU A 93 -0.09 -7.85 8.25
N VAL A 94 0.85 -7.03 7.74
CA VAL A 94 0.81 -6.59 6.34
C VAL A 94 1.00 -7.77 5.38
N PHE A 95 1.94 -8.67 5.69
CA PHE A 95 2.16 -9.87 4.88
C PHE A 95 1.03 -10.88 5.01
N GLU A 96 0.51 -11.08 6.22
CA GLU A 96 -0.64 -11.96 6.49
C GLU A 96 -1.87 -11.55 5.69
N ALA A 97 -2.25 -10.27 5.73
CA ALA A 97 -3.39 -9.75 4.99
C ALA A 97 -3.25 -9.94 3.45
N THR A 98 -2.02 -9.87 2.93
CA THR A 98 -1.75 -10.14 1.52
C THR A 98 -1.75 -11.65 1.23
N ALA A 99 -1.21 -12.45 2.14
CA ALA A 99 -1.15 -13.92 2.00
C ALA A 99 -2.55 -14.54 1.91
N GLU A 100 -3.52 -14.02 2.67
CA GLU A 100 -4.91 -14.50 2.62
C GLU A 100 -5.55 -14.38 1.24
N GLN A 101 -5.16 -13.38 0.44
CA GLN A 101 -5.68 -13.19 -0.92
C GLN A 101 -5.31 -14.32 -1.87
N VAL A 102 -4.27 -15.09 -1.55
CA VAL A 102 -3.83 -16.24 -2.35
C VAL A 102 -4.88 -17.36 -2.41
N GLN A 103 -5.83 -17.40 -1.48
CA GLN A 103 -6.96 -18.31 -1.54
C GLN A 103 -7.83 -18.10 -2.79
N ASN A 104 -7.80 -16.90 -3.38
CA ASN A 104 -8.60 -16.56 -4.56
C ASN A 104 -7.99 -17.05 -5.88
N ILE A 105 -6.76 -17.59 -5.87
CA ILE A 105 -6.13 -18.12 -7.09
C ILE A 105 -6.26 -19.65 -7.14
N PRO A 106 -6.21 -20.26 -8.36
CA PRO A 106 -6.22 -21.71 -8.51
C PRO A 106 -5.14 -22.43 -7.72
N ASP A 107 -5.36 -23.71 -7.40
CA ASP A 107 -4.40 -24.51 -6.64
C ASP A 107 -3.14 -24.83 -7.43
N GLU A 108 -3.25 -24.91 -8.75
CA GLU A 108 -2.13 -25.17 -9.67
C GLU A 108 -2.10 -24.13 -10.79
N LEU A 109 -0.95 -23.55 -11.03
CA LEU A 109 -0.69 -22.56 -12.08
C LEU A 109 0.65 -22.82 -12.76
N ASP A 110 0.68 -22.73 -14.08
CA ASP A 110 1.94 -22.75 -14.82
C ASP A 110 2.75 -21.48 -14.60
N ASN A 111 2.09 -20.33 -14.65
CA ASN A 111 2.74 -19.04 -14.49
C ASN A 111 1.91 -18.12 -13.60
N LEU A 112 2.58 -17.45 -12.67
CA LEU A 112 2.04 -16.35 -11.88
C LEU A 112 2.87 -15.09 -12.15
N ILE A 113 2.24 -14.07 -12.73
CA ILE A 113 2.89 -12.80 -13.03
C ILE A 113 2.51 -11.78 -11.96
N ILE A 114 3.50 -11.21 -11.27
CA ILE A 114 3.29 -10.27 -10.16
C ILE A 114 3.95 -8.93 -10.51
N PRO A 115 3.19 -7.83 -10.64
CA PRO A 115 3.77 -6.49 -10.73
C PRO A 115 4.43 -6.14 -9.39
N THR A 116 5.73 -5.87 -9.42
CA THR A 116 6.55 -5.72 -8.20
C THR A 116 7.12 -4.30 -8.11
N GLY A 117 6.51 -3.47 -7.28
CA GLY A 117 6.99 -2.12 -6.94
C GLY A 117 7.97 -2.15 -5.77
N VAL A 118 7.45 -2.05 -4.55
CA VAL A 118 8.24 -2.10 -3.30
C VAL A 118 8.39 -3.51 -2.72
N ALA A 119 7.87 -4.53 -3.41
CA ALA A 119 7.92 -5.95 -3.11
C ALA A 119 7.15 -6.44 -1.86
N ILE A 120 6.38 -5.58 -1.20
CA ILE A 120 5.57 -5.96 -0.03
C ILE A 120 4.51 -6.99 -0.42
N GLN A 121 3.73 -6.69 -1.46
CA GLN A 121 2.68 -7.59 -1.96
C GLN A 121 3.28 -8.90 -2.49
N THR A 122 4.41 -8.82 -3.18
CA THR A 122 5.13 -10.01 -3.67
C THR A 122 5.51 -10.92 -2.50
N ALA A 123 6.07 -10.36 -1.43
CA ALA A 123 6.41 -11.13 -0.23
C ALA A 123 5.16 -11.83 0.38
N GLY A 124 4.07 -11.09 0.56
CA GLY A 124 2.83 -11.66 1.09
C GLY A 124 2.24 -12.77 0.19
N ILE A 125 2.30 -12.58 -1.15
CA ILE A 125 1.86 -13.63 -2.10
C ILE A 125 2.73 -14.88 -1.96
N LEU A 126 4.05 -14.77 -1.91
CA LEU A 126 4.95 -15.93 -1.75
C LEU A 126 4.67 -16.69 -0.45
N ILE A 127 4.44 -15.97 0.64
CA ILE A 127 4.03 -16.55 1.94
C ILE A 127 2.70 -17.29 1.80
N GLY A 128 1.72 -16.68 1.13
CA GLY A 128 0.41 -17.28 0.91
C GLY A 128 0.47 -18.53 0.04
N LEU A 129 1.27 -18.55 -1.02
CA LEU A 129 1.47 -19.73 -1.88
C LEU A 129 1.94 -20.92 -1.05
N LYS A 130 2.93 -20.72 -0.18
CA LYS A 130 3.42 -21.75 0.73
C LYS A 130 2.34 -22.19 1.72
N ARG A 131 1.70 -21.24 2.41
CA ARG A 131 0.70 -21.50 3.44
C ARG A 131 -0.48 -22.31 2.93
N TYR A 132 -1.00 -21.97 1.75
CA TYR A 132 -2.16 -22.61 1.15
C TYR A 132 -1.80 -23.74 0.19
N ASN A 133 -0.53 -24.16 0.20
CA ASN A 133 -0.01 -25.27 -0.63
C ASN A 133 -0.38 -25.12 -2.12
N LYS A 134 -0.32 -23.86 -2.62
CA LYS A 134 -0.55 -23.58 -4.05
C LYS A 134 0.69 -23.93 -4.86
N LYS A 135 0.51 -24.65 -5.95
CA LYS A 135 1.60 -25.05 -6.84
C LYS A 135 1.72 -24.07 -8.00
N VAL A 136 2.85 -23.41 -8.13
CA VAL A 136 3.14 -22.50 -9.22
C VAL A 136 4.47 -22.91 -9.86
N ASN A 137 4.44 -23.32 -11.14
CA ASN A 137 5.64 -23.77 -11.83
C ASN A 137 6.64 -22.64 -12.08
N ARG A 138 6.12 -21.41 -12.30
CA ARG A 138 6.97 -20.24 -12.57
C ARG A 138 6.34 -18.98 -12.01
N ILE A 139 7.11 -18.21 -11.24
CA ILE A 139 6.72 -16.89 -10.75
C ILE A 139 7.55 -15.84 -11.45
N VAL A 140 6.90 -14.87 -12.08
CA VAL A 140 7.53 -13.78 -12.82
C VAL A 140 7.23 -12.46 -12.11
N CYS A 141 8.23 -11.86 -11.48
CA CYS A 141 8.14 -10.54 -10.88
C CYS A 141 8.48 -9.45 -11.90
N VAL A 142 7.47 -8.71 -12.35
CA VAL A 142 7.65 -7.57 -13.25
C VAL A 142 8.00 -6.34 -12.43
N CYS A 143 9.30 -6.03 -12.33
CA CYS A 143 9.78 -4.92 -11.52
C CYS A 143 9.67 -3.58 -12.28
N VAL A 144 9.06 -2.59 -11.64
CA VAL A 144 9.09 -1.20 -12.08
C VAL A 144 10.32 -0.54 -11.45
N GLY A 145 11.43 -0.49 -12.19
CA GLY A 145 12.72 0.00 -11.69
C GLY A 145 13.70 -1.14 -11.31
N PRO A 146 14.62 -0.93 -10.37
CA PRO A 146 15.63 -1.93 -10.01
C PRO A 146 15.02 -3.24 -9.49
N THR A 147 15.76 -4.34 -9.64
CA THR A 147 15.35 -5.65 -9.06
C THR A 147 15.12 -5.54 -7.56
N ARG A 148 14.21 -6.37 -7.04
CA ARG A 148 13.78 -6.31 -5.63
C ARG A 148 14.23 -7.52 -4.80
N GLU A 149 15.12 -8.35 -5.33
CA GLU A 149 15.62 -9.57 -4.68
C GLU A 149 16.14 -9.32 -3.26
N LYS A 150 17.07 -8.36 -3.10
CA LYS A 150 17.60 -8.00 -1.78
C LYS A 150 16.54 -7.53 -0.81
N LYS A 151 15.53 -6.83 -1.32
CA LYS A 151 14.43 -6.32 -0.49
C LYS A 151 13.47 -7.43 -0.06
N LEU A 152 13.17 -8.36 -0.97
CA LEU A 152 12.40 -9.57 -0.67
C LEU A 152 13.13 -10.42 0.37
N ALA A 153 14.41 -10.68 0.17
CA ALA A 153 15.23 -11.42 1.13
C ALA A 153 15.24 -10.76 2.51
N GLY A 154 15.31 -9.40 2.57
CA GLY A 154 15.21 -8.66 3.82
C GLY A 154 13.87 -8.86 4.53
N TYR A 155 12.76 -8.75 3.80
CA TYR A 155 11.42 -8.96 4.39
C TYR A 155 11.27 -10.37 4.97
N PHE A 156 11.76 -11.37 4.28
CA PHE A 156 11.71 -12.74 4.77
C PHE A 156 12.57 -12.91 6.02
N LYS A 157 13.82 -12.45 5.99
CA LYS A 157 14.73 -12.53 7.14
C LYS A 157 14.14 -11.88 8.38
N ASP A 158 13.54 -10.69 8.24
CA ASP A 158 13.05 -9.92 9.38
C ASP A 158 11.75 -10.48 9.97
N VAL A 159 10.97 -11.25 9.22
CA VAL A 159 9.62 -11.67 9.62
C VAL A 159 9.45 -13.19 9.67
N TYR A 160 10.22 -13.95 8.86
CA TYR A 160 10.04 -15.38 8.65
C TYR A 160 11.37 -16.12 8.54
N GLU A 161 12.28 -15.90 9.48
CA GLU A 161 13.65 -16.45 9.45
C GLU A 161 13.69 -17.98 9.29
N ASP A 162 12.68 -18.70 9.81
CA ASP A 162 12.58 -20.15 9.74
C ASP A 162 11.89 -20.66 8.45
N ASP A 163 11.17 -19.82 7.74
CA ASP A 163 10.39 -20.22 6.56
C ASP A 163 11.18 -20.15 5.24
N ILE A 164 12.34 -19.51 5.22
CA ILE A 164 13.10 -19.23 3.98
C ILE A 164 14.09 -20.35 3.62
N LYS A 165 14.46 -21.20 4.55
CA LYS A 165 15.51 -22.22 4.33
C LYS A 165 15.17 -23.27 3.27
N ASN A 166 13.99 -23.17 2.65
CA ASN A 166 13.49 -24.16 1.69
C ASN A 166 13.04 -23.57 0.33
N TYR A 167 13.50 -22.35 -0.05
CA TYR A 167 13.26 -21.74 -1.36
C TYR A 167 14.56 -21.43 -2.09
#